data_ad9aa617aa8973b1c638449144007b2e
#
_entry.id   ad9aa617aa8973b1c638449144007b2e
#
_cell.length_a   1.000
_cell.length_b   1.000
_cell.length_c   1.000
_cell.angle_alpha   90.00
_cell.angle_beta   90.00
_cell.angle_gamma   90.00
#
_symmetry.space_group_name_H-M   'P 1'
#
loop_
_entity.id
_entity.type
_entity.pdbx_description
1 polymer ?
#
loop_
_entity_poly.entity_id
_entity_poly.type
_entity_poly.pdbx_seq_one_letter_code
_entity_poly.pdbx_strand_id
1 'polypeptide(L)'
;PPVLRRRQRQMCIRDRSLTIPAMKKVGYPPHFSGAVEATASTGGQITPPILGAAAFIMVEYLEVPLRDILAAALIPALLHYFGIFIMVHLEAKKLGLRGLTDEEVPKFLSVVKDNWLSLAPLILLVYLILIGRTPDYAAVISIIACVLIGFVKKTNRLTIKDLVQCLSQGAKNTLAVGAAAAAIGIIVGVVTLTGVGFRLGYVVIQTAGDIGGFFLNFIPFGLLTIEDLTLFFSLLLIAFSCIFMGTGVPTTATYIILVAVAAPALTQLNIEPIVSHFFVFYYGVLADITPPVALAAYAAAGIAGSNPFKTGNTAFRSVSYTHLTLPTTKNV
;
A
#
# COMPACT_ATOMS: atom_id res chain seq x y z
N PRO A 1 -12.91 -20.47 -19.80
CA PRO A 1 -12.41 -20.44 -21.17
C PRO A 1 -11.15 -19.58 -21.28
N PRO A 2 -10.16 -19.95 -22.09
CA PRO A 2 -8.86 -19.27 -22.16
C PRO A 2 -8.94 -17.80 -22.60
N VAL A 3 -10.00 -17.39 -23.24
CA VAL A 3 -10.24 -16.01 -23.71
C VAL A 3 -10.50 -15.04 -22.56
N LEU A 4 -11.16 -15.47 -21.46
CA LEU A 4 -11.43 -14.61 -20.29
C LEU A 4 -10.17 -14.39 -19.44
N ARG A 5 -9.33 -15.41 -19.29
CA ARG A 5 -8.00 -15.26 -18.66
C ARG A 5 -7.08 -14.33 -19.48
N ARG A 6 -7.19 -14.32 -20.80
CA ARG A 6 -6.46 -13.37 -21.66
C ARG A 6 -6.93 -11.93 -21.46
N ARG A 7 -8.24 -11.67 -21.36
CA ARG A 7 -8.77 -10.30 -21.17
C ARG A 7 -8.48 -9.75 -19.77
N GLN A 8 -8.55 -10.55 -18.72
CA GLN A 8 -8.15 -10.11 -17.38
C GLN A 8 -6.65 -9.83 -17.27
N ARG A 9 -5.80 -10.72 -17.83
CA ARG A 9 -4.37 -10.41 -17.97
C ARG A 9 -4.13 -9.16 -18.81
N GLN A 10 -4.94 -8.94 -19.86
CA GLN A 10 -4.83 -7.74 -20.70
C GLN A 10 -5.28 -6.46 -19.98
N MET A 11 -6.22 -6.51 -19.03
CA MET A 11 -6.67 -5.32 -18.29
C MET A 11 -5.65 -4.92 -17.21
N CYS A 12 -5.17 -5.84 -16.40
CA CYS A 12 -4.05 -5.57 -15.47
C CYS A 12 -2.71 -5.30 -16.19
N ILE A 13 -2.49 -5.90 -17.37
CA ILE A 13 -1.32 -5.67 -18.22
C ILE A 13 -1.44 -4.29 -18.91
N ARG A 14 -2.64 -3.82 -19.24
CA ARG A 14 -2.84 -2.57 -19.99
C ARG A 14 -2.50 -1.33 -19.17
N ASP A 15 -2.77 -1.30 -17.88
CA ASP A 15 -2.44 -0.16 -17.03
C ASP A 15 -0.94 -0.12 -16.68
N ARG A 16 -0.35 -1.27 -16.36
CA ARG A 16 1.10 -1.41 -16.18
C ARG A 16 1.90 -1.40 -17.49
N SER A 17 1.23 -1.59 -18.63
CA SER A 17 1.86 -1.57 -19.95
C SER A 17 2.03 -0.18 -20.56
N LEU A 18 1.53 0.88 -19.93
CA LEU A 18 1.72 2.25 -20.40
C LEU A 18 2.94 2.92 -19.76
N THR A 19 3.07 2.86 -18.44
CA THR A 19 4.10 3.56 -17.68
C THR A 19 5.48 2.93 -17.83
N ILE A 20 5.61 1.62 -17.68
CA ILE A 20 6.88 0.91 -17.86
C ILE A 20 7.46 1.10 -19.27
N PRO A 21 6.70 0.86 -20.38
CA PRO A 21 7.19 1.13 -21.73
C PRO A 21 7.50 2.60 -21.97
N ALA A 22 6.69 3.53 -21.42
CA ALA A 22 6.95 4.96 -21.55
C ALA A 22 8.27 5.35 -20.89
N MET A 23 8.53 4.92 -19.65
CA MET A 23 9.79 5.15 -18.96
C MET A 23 10.99 4.55 -19.71
N LYS A 24 10.84 3.32 -20.23
CA LYS A 24 11.89 2.68 -21.05
C LYS A 24 12.17 3.46 -22.33
N LYS A 25 11.12 3.98 -22.99
CA LYS A 25 11.25 4.79 -24.20
C LYS A 25 12.00 6.11 -23.95
N VAL A 26 11.80 6.72 -22.78
CA VAL A 26 12.55 7.92 -22.36
C VAL A 26 14.01 7.61 -22.03
N GLY A 27 14.35 6.34 -21.74
CA GLY A 27 15.73 5.91 -21.50
C GLY A 27 16.01 5.35 -20.10
N TYR A 28 14.99 5.19 -19.26
CA TYR A 28 15.17 4.54 -17.95
C TYR A 28 15.48 3.05 -18.09
N PRO A 29 16.38 2.51 -17.25
CA PRO A 29 16.67 1.08 -17.24
C PRO A 29 15.40 0.24 -16.94
N PRO A 30 15.25 -0.95 -17.56
CA PRO A 30 14.05 -1.78 -17.37
C PRO A 30 13.77 -2.13 -15.90
N HIS A 31 14.80 -2.48 -15.11
CA HIS A 31 14.64 -2.80 -13.69
C HIS A 31 14.20 -1.59 -12.87
N PHE A 32 14.66 -0.39 -13.21
CA PHE A 32 14.25 0.85 -12.55
C PHE A 32 12.79 1.18 -12.89
N SER A 33 12.42 1.12 -14.17
CA SER A 33 11.03 1.34 -14.61
C SER A 33 10.04 0.39 -13.93
N GLY A 34 10.40 -0.90 -13.83
CA GLY A 34 9.59 -1.88 -13.10
C GLY A 34 9.53 -1.61 -11.59
N ALA A 35 10.63 -1.17 -10.99
CA ALA A 35 10.69 -0.82 -9.57
C ALA A 35 9.80 0.39 -9.23
N VAL A 36 9.88 1.46 -9.99
CA VAL A 36 9.06 2.67 -9.80
C VAL A 36 7.57 2.33 -9.90
N GLU A 37 7.19 1.55 -10.92
CA GLU A 37 5.79 1.13 -11.10
C GLU A 37 5.29 0.28 -9.93
N ALA A 38 6.08 -0.71 -9.51
CA ALA A 38 5.73 -1.55 -8.36
C ALA A 38 5.55 -0.71 -7.09
N THR A 39 6.48 0.19 -6.82
CA THR A 39 6.47 1.03 -5.62
C THR A 39 5.31 2.02 -5.63
N ALA A 40 5.08 2.70 -6.76
CA ALA A 40 3.97 3.64 -6.89
C ALA A 40 2.60 2.94 -6.78
N SER A 41 2.47 1.76 -7.39
CA SER A 41 1.25 0.94 -7.33
C SER A 41 0.96 0.45 -5.91
N THR A 42 2.00 0.02 -5.19
CA THR A 42 1.91 -0.42 -3.79
C THR A 42 1.55 0.75 -2.88
N GLY A 43 2.10 1.94 -3.13
CA GLY A 43 1.75 3.18 -2.44
C GLY A 43 0.27 3.58 -2.56
N GLY A 44 -0.43 3.14 -3.61
CA GLY A 44 -1.86 3.37 -3.76
C GLY A 44 -2.71 2.78 -2.63
N GLN A 45 -2.24 1.71 -1.98
CA GLN A 45 -2.93 1.08 -0.86
C GLN A 45 -2.92 1.92 0.43
N ILE A 46 -1.93 2.81 0.56
CA ILE A 46 -1.77 3.70 1.71
C ILE A 46 -2.24 5.13 1.42
N THR A 47 -2.78 5.38 0.22
CA THR A 47 -3.07 6.73 -0.27
C THR A 47 -4.56 7.04 -0.20
N PRO A 48 -4.96 8.08 0.55
CA PRO A 48 -6.32 8.61 0.49
C PRO A 48 -6.67 9.11 -0.93
N PRO A 49 -7.93 9.03 -1.35
CA PRO A 49 -9.11 8.59 -0.61
C PRO A 49 -9.44 7.11 -0.73
N ILE A 50 -8.71 6.37 -1.56
CA ILE A 50 -9.10 5.02 -1.97
C ILE A 50 -8.65 3.99 -0.93
N LEU A 51 -7.46 4.15 -0.37
CA LEU A 51 -6.82 3.22 0.57
C LEU A 51 -7.02 1.72 0.21
N GLY A 52 -6.21 0.85 0.74
CA GLY A 52 -6.42 -0.60 0.62
C GLY A 52 -7.55 -1.08 1.53
N ALA A 53 -8.04 -2.30 1.30
CA ALA A 53 -9.09 -2.92 2.12
C ALA A 53 -8.73 -2.99 3.62
N ALA A 54 -7.46 -2.99 3.96
CA ALA A 54 -6.97 -2.94 5.34
C ALA A 54 -7.44 -1.69 6.11
N ALA A 55 -7.58 -0.53 5.43
CA ALA A 55 -8.06 0.68 6.08
C ALA A 55 -9.52 0.58 6.58
N PHE A 56 -10.37 -0.16 5.86
CA PHE A 56 -11.74 -0.41 6.32
C PHE A 56 -11.77 -1.34 7.53
N ILE A 57 -10.88 -2.32 7.57
CA ILE A 57 -10.71 -3.18 8.73
C ILE A 57 -10.15 -2.39 9.92
N MET A 58 -9.28 -1.41 9.66
CA MET A 58 -8.76 -0.50 10.68
C MET A 58 -9.88 0.32 11.35
N VAL A 59 -10.90 0.74 10.61
CA VAL A 59 -12.11 1.39 11.14
C VAL A 59 -12.78 0.50 12.20
N GLU A 60 -12.96 -0.79 11.89
CA GLU A 60 -13.59 -1.74 12.80
C GLU A 60 -12.73 -2.05 14.05
N TYR A 61 -11.41 -2.16 13.87
CA TYR A 61 -10.50 -2.45 14.99
C TYR A 61 -10.34 -1.28 15.96
N LEU A 62 -10.28 -0.06 15.43
CA LEU A 62 -10.03 1.16 16.22
C LEU A 62 -11.32 1.85 16.67
N GLU A 63 -12.45 1.44 16.10
CA GLU A 63 -13.76 2.08 16.34
C GLU A 63 -13.76 3.60 16.06
N VAL A 64 -12.92 4.04 15.09
CA VAL A 64 -12.79 5.43 14.68
C VAL A 64 -13.41 5.65 13.28
N PRO A 65 -13.92 6.86 13.02
CA PRO A 65 -14.45 7.19 11.69
C PRO A 65 -13.38 7.07 10.60
N LEU A 66 -13.77 6.59 9.41
CA LEU A 66 -12.85 6.46 8.27
C LEU A 66 -12.14 7.78 7.92
N ARG A 67 -12.80 8.93 8.11
CA ARG A 67 -12.21 10.26 7.86
C ARG A 67 -10.92 10.50 8.67
N ASP A 68 -10.86 9.99 9.91
CA ASP A 68 -9.71 10.18 10.79
C ASP A 68 -8.54 9.30 10.33
N ILE A 69 -8.85 8.09 9.85
CA ILE A 69 -7.88 7.21 9.19
C ILE A 69 -7.36 7.85 7.90
N LEU A 70 -8.23 8.44 7.08
CA LEU A 70 -7.82 9.14 5.86
C LEU A 70 -6.90 10.32 6.17
N ALA A 71 -7.22 11.11 7.22
CA ALA A 71 -6.39 12.23 7.65
C ALA A 71 -5.00 11.76 8.12
N ALA A 72 -4.94 10.71 8.94
CA ALA A 72 -3.69 10.14 9.42
C ALA A 72 -2.83 9.55 8.27
N ALA A 73 -3.45 8.98 7.24
CA ALA A 73 -2.76 8.42 6.09
C ALA A 73 -2.17 9.47 5.13
N LEU A 74 -2.67 10.72 5.15
CA LEU A 74 -2.35 11.73 4.14
C LEU A 74 -0.87 12.10 4.11
N ILE A 75 -0.32 12.43 5.27
CA ILE A 75 1.10 12.86 5.37
C ILE A 75 2.05 11.73 4.96
N PRO A 76 1.91 10.50 5.50
CA PRO A 76 2.72 9.38 5.06
C PRO A 76 2.63 9.09 3.56
N ALA A 77 1.42 9.14 2.98
CA ALA A 77 1.22 8.93 1.54
C ALA A 77 1.95 10.00 0.71
N LEU A 78 1.85 11.27 1.09
CA LEU A 78 2.56 12.35 0.41
C LEU A 78 4.07 12.16 0.49
N LEU A 79 4.62 11.78 1.64
CA LEU A 79 6.04 11.51 1.81
C LEU A 79 6.49 10.32 0.95
N HIS A 80 5.66 9.27 0.86
CA HIS A 80 5.94 8.11 0.02
C HIS A 80 6.11 8.51 -1.46
N TYR A 81 5.14 9.22 -2.02
CA TYR A 81 5.23 9.67 -3.42
C TYR A 81 6.30 10.72 -3.65
N PHE A 82 6.53 11.59 -2.68
CA PHE A 82 7.63 12.55 -2.74
C PHE A 82 8.99 11.85 -2.81
N GLY A 83 9.20 10.79 -2.02
CA GLY A 83 10.40 9.97 -2.09
C GLY A 83 10.59 9.32 -3.47
N ILE A 84 9.52 8.74 -4.04
CA ILE A 84 9.55 8.17 -5.39
C ILE A 84 9.88 9.24 -6.43
N PHE A 85 9.23 10.42 -6.33
CA PHE A 85 9.46 11.53 -7.25
C PHE A 85 10.92 12.00 -7.25
N ILE A 86 11.49 12.21 -6.05
CA ILE A 86 12.91 12.59 -5.92
C ILE A 86 13.81 11.52 -6.53
N MET A 87 13.55 10.24 -6.25
CA MET A 87 14.36 9.16 -6.78
C MET A 87 14.32 9.10 -8.32
N VAL A 88 13.12 9.24 -8.92
CA VAL A 88 12.95 9.31 -10.37
C VAL A 88 13.70 10.51 -10.95
N HIS A 89 13.60 11.67 -10.30
CA HIS A 89 14.28 12.89 -10.72
C HIS A 89 15.80 12.77 -10.66
N LEU A 90 16.34 12.22 -9.58
CA LEU A 90 17.78 12.03 -9.42
C LEU A 90 18.35 11.01 -10.42
N GLU A 91 17.61 9.91 -10.67
CA GLU A 91 18.03 8.95 -11.67
C GLU A 91 17.96 9.52 -13.08
N ALA A 92 16.96 10.38 -13.41
CA ALA A 92 16.90 11.11 -14.67
C ALA A 92 18.14 12.00 -14.86
N LYS A 93 18.50 12.77 -13.83
CA LYS A 93 19.72 13.61 -13.85
C LYS A 93 20.99 12.79 -14.05
N LYS A 94 21.13 11.69 -13.32
CA LYS A 94 22.28 10.79 -13.40
C LYS A 94 22.46 10.19 -14.79
N LEU A 95 21.35 9.86 -15.46
CA LEU A 95 21.33 9.29 -16.82
C LEU A 95 21.33 10.35 -17.93
N GLY A 96 21.27 11.65 -17.58
CA GLY A 96 21.18 12.73 -18.56
C GLY A 96 19.91 12.71 -19.40
N LEU A 97 18.81 12.18 -18.86
CA LEU A 97 17.56 12.06 -19.59
C LEU A 97 16.89 13.42 -19.80
N ARG A 98 16.32 13.61 -20.99
CA ARG A 98 15.50 14.78 -21.29
C ARG A 98 14.02 14.43 -21.12
N GLY A 99 13.23 15.39 -20.63
CA GLY A 99 11.77 15.28 -20.59
C GLY A 99 11.16 15.14 -21.98
N LEU A 100 9.90 14.74 -22.04
CA LEU A 100 9.10 14.76 -23.27
C LEU A 100 8.96 16.21 -23.75
N THR A 101 8.89 16.42 -25.05
CA THR A 101 8.65 17.74 -25.64
C THR A 101 7.18 18.16 -25.43
N ASP A 102 6.92 19.47 -25.41
CA ASP A 102 5.55 20.01 -25.20
C ASP A 102 4.55 19.50 -26.25
N GLU A 103 5.01 19.09 -27.43
CA GLU A 103 4.20 18.50 -28.48
C GLU A 103 3.79 17.04 -28.18
N GLU A 104 4.59 16.32 -27.39
CA GLU A 104 4.33 14.93 -27.01
C GLU A 104 3.45 14.79 -25.77
N VAL A 105 3.26 15.89 -25.02
CA VAL A 105 2.47 15.89 -23.78
C VAL A 105 1.05 16.42 -24.07
N PRO A 106 0.00 15.60 -23.87
CA PRO A 106 -1.36 16.08 -24.04
C PRO A 106 -1.69 17.16 -23.00
N LYS A 107 -2.38 18.24 -23.42
CA LYS A 107 -2.78 19.31 -22.52
C LYS A 107 -3.70 18.77 -21.42
N PHE A 108 -3.31 18.92 -20.16
CA PHE A 108 -4.03 18.41 -18.98
C PHE A 108 -5.52 18.77 -18.98
N LEU A 109 -5.85 20.06 -19.25
CA LEU A 109 -7.22 20.53 -19.29
C LEU A 109 -8.08 19.85 -20.37
N SER A 110 -7.51 19.54 -21.53
CA SER A 110 -8.20 18.81 -22.59
C SER A 110 -8.54 17.38 -22.14
N VAL A 111 -7.55 16.68 -21.58
CA VAL A 111 -7.74 15.30 -21.08
C VAL A 111 -8.80 15.23 -19.97
N VAL A 112 -8.77 16.16 -19.03
CA VAL A 112 -9.77 16.25 -17.96
C VAL A 112 -11.15 16.57 -18.52
N LYS A 113 -11.26 17.53 -19.44
CA LYS A 113 -12.54 17.91 -20.07
C LYS A 113 -13.18 16.75 -20.84
N ASP A 114 -12.37 15.96 -21.53
CA ASP A 114 -12.86 14.84 -22.33
C ASP A 114 -13.26 13.63 -21.46
N ASN A 115 -12.70 13.51 -20.27
CA ASN A 115 -12.88 12.34 -19.40
C ASN A 115 -13.53 12.65 -18.03
N TRP A 116 -13.98 13.89 -17.78
CA TRP A 116 -14.52 14.31 -16.47
C TRP A 116 -15.69 13.42 -16.00
N LEU A 117 -16.52 12.94 -16.94
CA LEU A 117 -17.65 12.07 -16.64
C LEU A 117 -17.19 10.72 -16.05
N SER A 118 -16.01 10.24 -16.45
CA SER A 118 -15.41 9.02 -15.88
C SER A 118 -14.85 9.22 -14.48
N LEU A 119 -14.54 10.47 -14.09
CA LEU A 119 -14.08 10.82 -12.74
C LEU A 119 -15.25 11.07 -11.77
N ALA A 120 -16.46 11.32 -12.27
CA ALA A 120 -17.62 11.64 -11.45
C ALA A 120 -17.93 10.59 -10.36
N PRO A 121 -17.90 9.26 -10.62
CA PRO A 121 -18.11 8.27 -9.57
C PRO A 121 -17.05 8.30 -8.47
N LEU A 122 -15.81 8.60 -8.83
CA LEU A 122 -14.71 8.73 -7.86
C LEU A 122 -14.91 9.98 -6.98
N ILE A 123 -15.27 11.10 -7.59
CA ILE A 123 -15.57 12.35 -6.86
C ILE A 123 -16.76 12.13 -5.92
N LEU A 124 -17.79 11.43 -6.38
CA LEU A 124 -18.96 11.09 -5.58
C LEU A 124 -18.59 10.20 -4.38
N LEU A 125 -17.73 9.19 -4.59
CA LEU A 125 -17.22 8.32 -3.52
C LEU A 125 -16.53 9.15 -2.43
N VAL A 126 -15.59 9.99 -2.83
CA VAL A 126 -14.84 10.86 -1.90
C VAL A 126 -15.77 11.80 -1.15
N TYR A 127 -16.70 12.44 -1.86
CA TYR A 127 -17.69 13.34 -1.27
C TYR A 127 -18.55 12.64 -0.21
N LEU A 128 -19.06 11.44 -0.50
CA LEU A 128 -19.90 10.67 0.44
C LEU A 128 -19.12 10.27 1.70
N ILE A 129 -17.85 9.90 1.55
CA ILE A 129 -16.97 9.58 2.70
C ILE A 129 -16.73 10.84 3.55
N LEU A 130 -16.42 11.98 2.93
CA LEU A 130 -16.13 13.22 3.66
C LEU A 130 -17.34 13.76 4.44
N ILE A 131 -18.56 13.54 3.96
CA ILE A 131 -19.78 13.89 4.70
C ILE A 131 -20.17 12.87 5.79
N GLY A 132 -19.31 11.86 6.03
CA GLY A 132 -19.49 10.90 7.11
C GLY A 132 -20.43 9.74 6.80
N ARG A 133 -20.69 9.41 5.53
CA ARG A 133 -21.40 8.18 5.17
C ARG A 133 -20.50 6.97 5.33
N THR A 134 -21.14 5.81 5.59
CA THR A 134 -20.39 4.55 5.71
C THR A 134 -19.69 4.20 4.38
N PRO A 135 -18.52 3.56 4.42
CA PRO A 135 -17.78 3.16 3.21
C PRO A 135 -18.62 2.30 2.25
N ASP A 136 -19.40 1.36 2.81
CA ASP A 136 -20.25 0.46 2.02
C ASP A 136 -21.32 1.23 1.27
N TYR A 137 -21.99 2.17 1.94
CA TYR A 137 -22.98 3.04 1.32
C TYR A 137 -22.36 3.89 0.20
N ALA A 138 -21.21 4.52 0.47
CA ALA A 138 -20.50 5.32 -0.50
C ALA A 138 -20.06 4.48 -1.72
N ALA A 139 -19.58 3.25 -1.51
CA ALA A 139 -19.20 2.32 -2.56
C ALA A 139 -20.40 1.92 -3.44
N VAL A 140 -21.53 1.51 -2.84
CA VAL A 140 -22.73 1.11 -3.58
C VAL A 140 -23.26 2.24 -4.45
N ILE A 141 -23.39 3.45 -3.90
CA ILE A 141 -23.87 4.62 -4.66
C ILE A 141 -22.91 4.96 -5.80
N SER A 142 -21.60 4.88 -5.57
CA SER A 142 -20.59 5.16 -6.60
C SER A 142 -20.58 4.09 -7.71
N ILE A 143 -20.83 2.82 -7.36
CA ILE A 143 -20.98 1.74 -8.35
C ILE A 143 -22.23 1.99 -9.21
N ILE A 144 -23.36 2.36 -8.61
CA ILE A 144 -24.57 2.70 -9.34
C ILE A 144 -24.30 3.86 -10.29
N ALA A 145 -23.64 4.93 -9.82
CA ALA A 145 -23.26 6.07 -10.67
C ALA A 145 -22.35 5.64 -11.83
N CYS A 146 -21.38 4.75 -11.58
CA CYS A 146 -20.50 4.21 -12.61
C CYS A 146 -21.27 3.44 -13.69
N VAL A 147 -22.23 2.62 -13.28
CA VAL A 147 -23.09 1.85 -14.20
C VAL A 147 -23.96 2.80 -15.03
N LEU A 148 -24.61 3.79 -14.42
CA LEU A 148 -25.44 4.77 -15.12
C LEU A 148 -24.61 5.56 -16.15
N ILE A 149 -23.43 6.04 -15.77
CA ILE A 149 -22.52 6.73 -16.68
C ILE A 149 -22.06 5.81 -17.82
N GLY A 150 -21.82 4.54 -17.55
CA GLY A 150 -21.45 3.54 -18.55
C GLY A 150 -22.53 3.34 -19.60
N PHE A 151 -23.83 3.46 -19.26
CA PHE A 151 -24.93 3.40 -20.21
C PHE A 151 -25.08 4.70 -21.02
N VAL A 152 -24.76 5.85 -20.45
CA VAL A 152 -24.90 7.17 -21.09
C VAL A 152 -23.74 7.51 -22.02
N LYS A 153 -22.54 7.05 -21.72
CA LYS A 153 -21.34 7.38 -22.49
C LYS A 153 -21.42 6.84 -23.92
N LYS A 154 -21.32 7.73 -24.92
CA LYS A 154 -21.42 7.36 -26.34
C LYS A 154 -20.27 6.47 -26.82
N THR A 155 -19.11 6.64 -26.25
CA THR A 155 -17.89 5.87 -26.56
C THR A 155 -17.80 4.68 -25.60
N ASN A 156 -17.85 3.44 -26.08
CA ASN A 156 -17.87 2.21 -25.27
C ASN A 156 -19.07 2.11 -24.31
N ARG A 157 -20.28 2.16 -24.86
CA ARG A 157 -21.51 1.94 -24.08
C ARG A 157 -21.50 0.58 -23.39
N LEU A 158 -21.83 0.60 -22.10
CA LEU A 158 -22.05 -0.62 -21.33
C LEU A 158 -23.29 -1.34 -21.86
N THR A 159 -23.19 -2.63 -22.12
CA THR A 159 -24.33 -3.46 -22.44
C THR A 159 -24.80 -4.24 -21.20
N ILE A 160 -26.07 -4.70 -21.20
CA ILE A 160 -26.59 -5.55 -20.10
C ILE A 160 -25.73 -6.81 -19.95
N LYS A 161 -25.22 -7.36 -21.06
CA LYS A 161 -24.34 -8.53 -21.05
C LYS A 161 -23.00 -8.22 -20.35
N ASP A 162 -22.44 -7.04 -20.59
CA ASP A 162 -21.21 -6.60 -19.93
C ASP A 162 -21.46 -6.40 -18.42
N LEU A 163 -22.61 -5.84 -18.03
CA LEU A 163 -22.98 -5.67 -16.63
C LEU A 163 -23.07 -7.02 -15.90
N VAL A 164 -23.79 -7.99 -16.48
CA VAL A 164 -23.88 -9.35 -15.89
C VAL A 164 -22.50 -10.00 -15.80
N GLN A 165 -21.66 -9.80 -16.81
CA GLN A 165 -20.29 -10.32 -16.80
C GLN A 165 -19.44 -9.67 -15.70
N CYS A 166 -19.56 -8.34 -15.51
CA CYS A 166 -18.87 -7.61 -14.44
C CYS A 166 -19.33 -8.10 -13.06
N LEU A 167 -20.63 -8.26 -12.83
CA LEU A 167 -21.19 -8.78 -11.58
C LEU A 167 -20.72 -10.21 -11.31
N SER A 168 -20.75 -11.08 -12.30
CA SER A 168 -20.25 -12.46 -12.18
C SER A 168 -18.76 -12.50 -11.85
N GLN A 169 -17.97 -11.61 -12.46
CA GLN A 169 -16.54 -11.53 -12.17
C GLN A 169 -16.25 -10.95 -10.78
N GLY A 170 -17.03 -9.93 -10.38
CA GLY A 170 -16.98 -9.36 -9.03
C GLY A 170 -17.27 -10.43 -7.97
N ALA A 171 -18.35 -11.20 -8.14
CA ALA A 171 -18.70 -12.29 -7.24
C ALA A 171 -17.59 -13.35 -7.13
N LYS A 172 -16.97 -13.73 -8.27
CA LYS A 172 -15.84 -14.67 -8.24
C LYS A 172 -14.61 -14.12 -7.51
N ASN A 173 -14.31 -12.84 -7.65
CA ASN A 173 -13.21 -12.20 -6.93
C ASN A 173 -13.49 -12.16 -5.42
N THR A 174 -14.76 -11.92 -5.03
CA THR A 174 -15.17 -11.91 -3.62
C THR A 174 -15.01 -13.27 -2.94
N LEU A 175 -15.19 -14.39 -3.66
CA LEU A 175 -14.97 -15.73 -3.10
C LEU A 175 -13.54 -15.94 -2.60
N ALA A 176 -12.55 -15.47 -3.36
CA ALA A 176 -11.14 -15.58 -2.95
C ALA A 176 -10.85 -14.73 -1.70
N VAL A 177 -11.42 -13.53 -1.63
CA VAL A 177 -11.28 -12.63 -0.47
C VAL A 177 -11.99 -13.24 0.74
N GLY A 178 -13.19 -13.77 0.58
CA GLY A 178 -13.94 -14.43 1.65
C GLY A 178 -13.24 -15.67 2.21
N ALA A 179 -12.66 -16.51 1.35
CA ALA A 179 -11.89 -17.68 1.79
C ALA A 179 -10.62 -17.26 2.57
N ALA A 180 -9.92 -16.23 2.07
CA ALA A 180 -8.77 -15.68 2.79
C ALA A 180 -9.18 -15.09 4.15
N ALA A 181 -10.27 -14.33 4.22
CA ALA A 181 -10.77 -13.76 5.47
C ALA A 181 -11.16 -14.84 6.50
N ALA A 182 -11.79 -15.92 6.06
CA ALA A 182 -12.13 -17.04 6.92
C ALA A 182 -10.88 -17.73 7.50
N ALA A 183 -9.88 -18.01 6.67
CA ALA A 183 -8.62 -18.60 7.10
C ALA A 183 -7.88 -17.69 8.11
N ILE A 184 -7.85 -16.39 7.85
CA ILE A 184 -7.24 -15.40 8.74
C ILE A 184 -8.01 -15.31 10.07
N GLY A 185 -9.34 -15.35 10.03
CA GLY A 185 -10.17 -15.37 11.25
C GLY A 185 -9.80 -16.51 12.20
N ILE A 186 -9.49 -17.70 11.66
CA ILE A 186 -8.99 -18.83 12.46
C ILE A 186 -7.63 -18.48 13.10
N ILE A 187 -6.69 -17.94 12.30
CA ILE A 187 -5.35 -17.55 12.80
C ILE A 187 -5.47 -16.52 13.92
N VAL A 188 -6.24 -15.46 13.70
CA VAL A 188 -6.47 -14.39 14.69
C VAL A 188 -7.12 -14.95 15.95
N GLY A 189 -8.14 -15.81 15.80
CA GLY A 189 -8.78 -16.50 16.92
C GLY A 189 -7.78 -17.30 17.77
N VAL A 190 -6.90 -18.07 17.15
CA VAL A 190 -5.86 -18.81 17.86
C VAL A 190 -4.87 -17.88 18.55
N VAL A 191 -4.38 -16.85 17.87
CA VAL A 191 -3.44 -15.86 18.44
C VAL A 191 -4.05 -15.15 19.67
N THR A 192 -5.32 -14.75 19.56
CA THR A 192 -6.03 -14.07 20.65
C THR A 192 -6.28 -14.99 21.83
N LEU A 193 -6.80 -16.19 21.59
CA LEU A 193 -7.10 -17.18 22.65
C LEU A 193 -5.85 -17.67 23.38
N THR A 194 -4.73 -17.82 22.68
CA THR A 194 -3.46 -18.27 23.26
C THR A 194 -2.64 -17.15 23.91
N GLY A 195 -2.98 -15.89 23.64
CA GLY A 195 -2.21 -14.72 24.11
C GLY A 195 -0.80 -14.63 23.52
N VAL A 196 -0.53 -15.33 22.40
CA VAL A 196 0.79 -15.36 21.75
C VAL A 196 1.22 -13.96 21.35
N GLY A 197 0.30 -13.08 20.89
CA GLY A 197 0.62 -11.71 20.53
C GLY A 197 1.28 -10.93 21.67
N PHE A 198 0.73 -11.02 22.89
CA PHE A 198 1.31 -10.35 24.08
C PHE A 198 2.66 -10.94 24.47
N ARG A 199 2.82 -12.27 24.38
CA ARG A 199 4.10 -12.92 24.68
C ARG A 199 5.20 -12.54 23.69
N LEU A 200 4.88 -12.50 22.41
CA LEU A 200 5.80 -12.03 21.38
C LEU A 200 6.16 -10.56 21.58
N GLY A 201 5.18 -9.72 21.90
CA GLY A 201 5.43 -8.33 22.25
C GLY A 201 6.42 -8.19 23.40
N TYR A 202 6.22 -8.92 24.48
CA TYR A 202 7.12 -8.92 25.63
C TYR A 202 8.55 -9.33 25.23
N VAL A 203 8.71 -10.43 24.48
CA VAL A 203 10.03 -10.89 24.01
C VAL A 203 10.72 -9.83 23.14
N VAL A 204 9.98 -9.18 22.23
CA VAL A 204 10.52 -8.11 21.38
C VAL A 204 11.02 -6.94 22.23
N ILE A 205 10.22 -6.48 23.19
CA ILE A 205 10.59 -5.34 24.06
C ILE A 205 11.79 -5.69 24.93
N GLN A 206 11.80 -6.88 25.52
CA GLN A 206 12.94 -7.34 26.34
C GLN A 206 14.22 -7.41 25.50
N THR A 207 14.18 -8.05 24.33
CA THR A 207 15.34 -8.13 23.42
C THR A 207 15.79 -6.74 22.98
N ALA A 208 14.86 -5.84 22.71
CA ALA A 208 15.19 -4.47 22.34
C ALA A 208 15.84 -3.71 23.50
N GLY A 209 15.38 -3.93 24.73
CA GLY A 209 15.99 -3.37 25.94
C GLY A 209 17.43 -3.87 26.17
N ASP A 210 17.67 -5.17 25.98
CA ASP A 210 19.01 -5.76 26.09
C ASP A 210 19.96 -5.16 25.03
N ILE A 211 19.50 -5.07 23.78
CA ILE A 211 20.26 -4.43 22.69
C ILE A 211 20.49 -2.94 22.99
N GLY A 212 19.44 -2.23 23.42
CA GLY A 212 19.54 -0.81 23.81
C GLY A 212 20.55 -0.58 24.93
N GLY A 213 20.54 -1.42 25.97
CA GLY A 213 21.49 -1.37 27.07
C GLY A 213 22.92 -1.60 26.63
N PHE A 214 23.15 -2.52 25.68
CA PHE A 214 24.46 -2.71 25.06
C PHE A 214 24.94 -1.46 24.33
N PHE A 215 24.10 -0.87 23.50
CA PHE A 215 24.46 0.34 22.73
C PHE A 215 24.61 1.58 23.60
N LEU A 216 23.88 1.68 24.73
CA LEU A 216 23.99 2.81 25.66
C LEU A 216 25.43 2.99 26.17
N ASN A 217 26.19 1.90 26.33
CA ASN A 217 27.59 1.96 26.78
C ASN A 217 28.52 2.66 25.78
N PHE A 218 28.10 2.79 24.50
CA PHE A 218 28.88 3.44 23.45
C PHE A 218 28.45 4.87 23.16
N ILE A 219 27.33 5.34 23.76
CA ILE A 219 26.79 6.68 23.51
C ILE A 219 27.27 7.61 24.62
N PRO A 220 28.14 8.60 24.32
CA PRO A 220 28.60 9.55 25.32
C PRO A 220 27.53 10.57 25.70
N PHE A 221 27.61 11.07 26.94
CA PHE A 221 26.90 12.27 27.44
C PHE A 221 25.38 12.22 27.61
N GLY A 222 24.74 11.05 27.79
CA GLY A 222 23.32 11.00 28.12
C GLY A 222 22.38 11.60 27.05
N LEU A 223 22.82 11.59 25.78
CA LEU A 223 22.05 12.10 24.66
C LEU A 223 20.79 11.25 24.38
N LEU A 224 20.81 9.97 24.75
CA LEU A 224 19.70 9.04 24.63
C LEU A 224 19.49 8.30 25.93
N THR A 225 18.23 8.05 26.27
CA THR A 225 17.87 7.22 27.42
C THR A 225 17.76 5.74 27.02
N ILE A 226 17.76 4.85 28.01
CA ILE A 226 17.49 3.43 27.75
C ILE A 226 16.08 3.23 27.16
N GLU A 227 15.13 4.06 27.54
CA GLU A 227 13.76 4.04 27.01
C GLU A 227 13.73 4.40 25.52
N ASP A 228 14.47 5.43 25.09
CA ASP A 228 14.58 5.85 23.69
C ASP A 228 15.19 4.74 22.82
N LEU A 229 16.25 4.10 23.32
CA LEU A 229 16.90 2.99 22.62
C LEU A 229 16.01 1.74 22.57
N THR A 230 15.32 1.42 23.67
CA THR A 230 14.38 0.31 23.70
C THR A 230 13.24 0.54 22.72
N LEU A 231 12.68 1.75 22.67
CA LEU A 231 11.66 2.12 21.70
C LEU A 231 12.17 1.97 20.26
N PHE A 232 13.34 2.52 19.96
CA PHE A 232 13.95 2.44 18.63
C PHE A 232 14.16 1.00 18.18
N PHE A 233 14.79 0.16 19.01
CA PHE A 233 15.06 -1.24 18.66
C PHE A 233 13.79 -2.08 18.62
N SER A 234 12.79 -1.81 19.47
CA SER A 234 11.47 -2.46 19.39
C SER A 234 10.79 -2.17 18.05
N LEU A 235 10.75 -0.90 17.64
CA LEU A 235 10.19 -0.51 16.35
C LEU A 235 10.93 -1.19 15.20
N LEU A 236 12.25 -1.24 15.27
CA LEU A 236 13.07 -1.89 14.24
C LEU A 236 12.77 -3.40 14.14
N LEU A 237 12.73 -4.10 15.27
CA LEU A 237 12.43 -5.53 15.31
C LEU A 237 11.01 -5.84 14.83
N ILE A 238 10.02 -5.02 15.23
CA ILE A 238 8.65 -5.16 14.77
C ILE A 238 8.56 -4.91 13.25
N ALA A 239 9.25 -3.88 12.75
CA ALA A 239 9.27 -3.59 11.31
C ALA A 239 9.84 -4.77 10.51
N PHE A 240 10.95 -5.35 10.92
CA PHE A 240 11.52 -6.54 10.29
C PHE A 240 10.56 -7.73 10.35
N SER A 241 9.93 -7.96 11.51
CA SER A 241 8.93 -9.02 11.67
C SER A 241 7.74 -8.83 10.74
N CYS A 242 7.24 -7.60 10.61
CA CYS A 242 6.15 -7.27 9.70
C CYS A 242 6.51 -7.53 8.24
N ILE A 243 7.69 -7.10 7.81
CA ILE A 243 8.17 -7.36 6.44
C ILE A 243 8.30 -8.87 6.21
N PHE A 244 8.91 -9.59 7.14
CA PHE A 244 9.11 -11.03 7.00
C PHE A 244 7.79 -11.81 6.96
N MET A 245 6.87 -11.53 7.89
CA MET A 245 5.57 -12.18 7.95
C MET A 245 4.64 -11.80 6.78
N GLY A 246 4.80 -10.59 6.23
CA GLY A 246 4.02 -10.12 5.09
C GLY A 246 4.44 -10.70 3.75
N THR A 247 5.59 -11.37 3.66
CA THR A 247 6.09 -11.90 2.39
C THR A 247 5.18 -13.00 1.83
N GLY A 248 4.65 -12.76 0.63
CA GLY A 248 3.84 -13.75 -0.09
C GLY A 248 2.38 -13.85 0.37
N VAL A 249 1.94 -13.00 1.28
CA VAL A 249 0.57 -12.95 1.79
C VAL A 249 -0.14 -11.69 1.23
N PRO A 250 -1.42 -11.75 0.84
CA PRO A 250 -2.17 -10.56 0.41
C PRO A 250 -2.18 -9.49 1.51
N THR A 251 -2.02 -8.22 1.14
CA THR A 251 -1.83 -7.10 2.08
C THR A 251 -2.90 -6.96 3.16
N THR A 252 -4.16 -7.21 2.82
CA THR A 252 -5.27 -7.22 3.80
C THR A 252 -5.09 -8.31 4.85
N ALA A 253 -4.72 -9.52 4.40
CA ALA A 253 -4.44 -10.66 5.27
C ALA A 253 -3.24 -10.39 6.17
N THR A 254 -2.18 -9.87 5.58
CA THR A 254 -0.96 -9.45 6.27
C THR A 254 -1.29 -8.45 7.38
N TYR A 255 -2.06 -7.40 7.08
CA TYR A 255 -2.45 -6.41 8.07
C TYR A 255 -3.17 -7.04 9.28
N ILE A 256 -4.17 -7.89 9.05
CA ILE A 256 -4.95 -8.51 10.14
C ILE A 256 -4.06 -9.38 11.04
N ILE A 257 -3.19 -10.21 10.44
CA ILE A 257 -2.27 -11.07 11.19
C ILE A 257 -1.28 -10.22 12.00
N LEU A 258 -0.70 -9.22 11.35
CA LEU A 258 0.31 -8.37 11.97
C LEU A 258 -0.25 -7.52 13.12
N VAL A 259 -1.48 -7.01 12.97
CA VAL A 259 -2.15 -6.26 14.04
C VAL A 259 -2.36 -7.15 15.26
N ALA A 260 -2.81 -8.38 15.07
CA ALA A 260 -3.02 -9.31 16.19
C ALA A 260 -1.72 -9.64 16.95
N VAL A 261 -0.57 -9.58 16.26
CA VAL A 261 0.74 -9.95 16.84
C VAL A 261 1.55 -8.74 17.30
N ALA A 262 1.62 -7.70 16.47
CA ALA A 262 2.54 -6.59 16.66
C ALA A 262 1.90 -5.36 17.35
N ALA A 263 0.61 -5.11 17.16
CA ALA A 263 -0.03 -3.96 17.81
C ALA A 263 -0.02 -4.05 19.35
N PRO A 264 -0.21 -5.22 19.99
CA PRO A 264 -0.07 -5.34 21.45
C PRO A 264 1.31 -4.96 21.97
N ALA A 265 2.38 -5.23 21.20
CA ALA A 265 3.74 -4.82 21.58
C ALA A 265 3.91 -3.31 21.55
N LEU A 266 3.38 -2.65 20.52
CA LEU A 266 3.42 -1.19 20.39
C LEU A 266 2.59 -0.48 21.45
N THR A 267 1.46 -1.06 21.81
CA THR A 267 0.62 -0.54 22.91
C THR A 267 1.33 -0.61 24.27
N GLN A 268 2.12 -1.65 24.54
CA GLN A 268 2.96 -1.75 25.76
C GLN A 268 4.04 -0.67 25.80
N LEU A 269 4.45 -0.13 24.66
CA LEU A 269 5.38 1.01 24.56
C LEU A 269 4.67 2.37 24.60
N ASN A 270 3.39 2.42 25.00
CA ASN A 270 2.56 3.61 25.06
C ASN A 270 2.42 4.35 23.71
N ILE A 271 2.50 3.60 22.60
CA ILE A 271 2.25 4.16 21.27
C ILE A 271 0.74 4.16 21.03
N GLU A 272 0.25 5.27 20.51
CA GLU A 272 -1.17 5.45 20.20
C GLU A 272 -1.70 4.36 19.25
N PRO A 273 -2.90 3.80 19.46
CA PRO A 273 -3.40 2.67 18.66
C PRO A 273 -3.41 2.95 17.16
N ILE A 274 -3.84 4.14 16.73
CA ILE A 274 -3.87 4.50 15.31
C ILE A 274 -2.46 4.51 14.70
N VAL A 275 -1.46 5.00 15.41
CA VAL A 275 -0.05 5.01 15.00
C VAL A 275 0.48 3.59 14.91
N SER A 276 0.18 2.75 15.89
CA SER A 276 0.55 1.33 15.91
C SER A 276 -0.01 0.56 14.70
N HIS A 277 -1.30 0.80 14.39
CA HIS A 277 -1.96 0.15 13.27
C HIS A 277 -1.39 0.63 11.93
N PHE A 278 -1.13 1.92 11.76
CA PHE A 278 -0.47 2.43 10.55
C PHE A 278 0.95 1.91 10.40
N PHE A 279 1.73 1.87 11.48
CA PHE A 279 3.07 1.32 11.47
C PHE A 279 3.10 -0.11 10.91
N VAL A 280 2.27 -0.97 11.49
CA VAL A 280 2.12 -2.35 11.08
C VAL A 280 1.64 -2.46 9.63
N PHE A 281 0.68 -1.65 9.23
CA PHE A 281 0.15 -1.64 7.88
C PHE A 281 1.19 -1.22 6.84
N TYR A 282 1.96 -0.16 7.11
CA TYR A 282 3.01 0.30 6.20
C TYR A 282 4.08 -0.75 5.98
N TYR A 283 4.59 -1.35 7.05
CA TYR A 283 5.61 -2.39 6.91
C TYR A 283 5.05 -3.67 6.28
N GLY A 284 3.78 -3.99 6.51
CA GLY A 284 3.08 -5.08 5.83
C GLY A 284 2.96 -4.83 4.31
N VAL A 285 2.65 -3.61 3.90
CA VAL A 285 2.59 -3.20 2.49
C VAL A 285 3.96 -3.23 1.83
N LEU A 286 5.03 -2.86 2.57
CA LEU A 286 6.40 -2.94 2.07
C LEU A 286 6.86 -4.36 1.74
N ALA A 287 6.31 -5.36 2.40
CA ALA A 287 6.63 -6.76 2.13
C ALA A 287 6.39 -7.15 0.66
N ASP A 288 5.39 -6.56 0.00
CA ASP A 288 5.06 -6.82 -1.41
C ASP A 288 6.16 -6.38 -2.40
N ILE A 289 7.04 -5.47 -1.99
CA ILE A 289 8.15 -4.97 -2.82
C ILE A 289 9.52 -5.35 -2.26
N THR A 290 9.56 -6.04 -1.11
CA THR A 290 10.81 -6.41 -0.43
C THR A 290 11.25 -7.82 -0.82
N PRO A 291 12.48 -8.03 -1.34
CA PRO A 291 13.03 -9.36 -1.53
C PRO A 291 13.12 -10.13 -0.19
N PRO A 292 12.98 -11.47 -0.19
CA PRO A 292 13.13 -12.36 -1.36
C PRO A 292 11.85 -12.62 -2.16
N VAL A 293 10.67 -12.30 -1.66
CA VAL A 293 9.40 -12.67 -2.35
C VAL A 293 8.90 -11.55 -3.27
N ALA A 294 8.84 -10.30 -2.80
CA ALA A 294 8.60 -9.07 -3.59
C ALA A 294 7.59 -9.21 -4.75
N LEU A 295 6.39 -9.73 -4.48
CA LEU A 295 5.41 -10.15 -5.51
C LEU A 295 5.10 -9.05 -6.52
N ALA A 296 4.87 -7.81 -6.05
CA ALA A 296 4.56 -6.68 -6.92
C ALA A 296 5.74 -6.31 -7.81
N ALA A 297 6.96 -6.30 -7.25
CA ALA A 297 8.17 -5.97 -7.99
C ALA A 297 8.53 -7.06 -9.02
N TYR A 298 8.31 -8.33 -8.69
CA TYR A 298 8.58 -9.45 -9.62
C TYR A 298 7.57 -9.48 -10.77
N ALA A 299 6.30 -9.16 -10.50
CA ALA A 299 5.30 -8.99 -11.54
C ALA A 299 5.65 -7.83 -12.49
N ALA A 300 6.10 -6.69 -11.93
CA ALA A 300 6.55 -5.54 -12.71
C ALA A 300 7.84 -5.86 -13.52
N ALA A 301 8.75 -6.63 -12.93
CA ALA A 301 9.96 -7.09 -13.63
C ALA A 301 9.64 -7.93 -14.87
N GLY A 302 8.61 -8.80 -14.79
CA GLY A 302 8.14 -9.57 -15.93
C GLY A 302 7.61 -8.70 -17.07
N ILE A 303 6.95 -7.58 -16.76
CA ILE A 303 6.47 -6.61 -17.75
C ILE A 303 7.63 -5.78 -18.32
N ALA A 304 8.56 -5.38 -17.45
CA ALA A 304 9.73 -4.59 -17.84
C ALA A 304 10.75 -5.40 -18.68
N GLY A 305 10.71 -6.73 -18.62
CA GLY A 305 11.72 -7.59 -19.18
C GLY A 305 13.06 -7.48 -18.44
N SER A 306 13.02 -7.41 -17.11
CA SER A 306 14.17 -7.19 -16.24
C SER A 306 14.37 -8.31 -15.22
N ASN A 307 15.54 -8.35 -14.59
CA ASN A 307 15.82 -9.30 -13.53
C ASN A 307 14.94 -9.01 -12.30
N PRO A 308 14.12 -9.99 -11.81
CA PRO A 308 13.19 -9.80 -10.70
C PRO A 308 13.87 -9.32 -9.41
N PHE A 309 14.97 -9.96 -9.02
CA PHE A 309 15.68 -9.63 -7.78
C PHE A 309 16.28 -8.21 -7.82
N LYS A 310 16.85 -7.81 -8.98
CA LYS A 310 17.35 -6.45 -9.18
C LYS A 310 16.23 -5.42 -9.12
N THR A 311 15.06 -5.74 -9.68
CA THR A 311 13.88 -4.89 -9.64
C THR A 311 13.35 -4.76 -8.21
N GLY A 312 13.24 -5.85 -7.46
CA GLY A 312 12.83 -5.85 -6.07
C GLY A 312 13.78 -5.04 -5.17
N ASN A 313 15.10 -5.23 -5.30
CA ASN A 313 16.07 -4.44 -4.56
C ASN A 313 15.98 -2.94 -4.89
N THR A 314 15.72 -2.59 -6.15
CA THR A 314 15.55 -1.19 -6.55
C THR A 314 14.25 -0.62 -5.97
N ALA A 315 13.16 -1.39 -5.99
CA ALA A 315 11.89 -1.01 -5.39
C ALA A 315 12.00 -0.79 -3.88
N PHE A 316 12.63 -1.71 -3.16
CA PHE A 316 12.86 -1.58 -1.73
C PHE A 316 13.70 -0.34 -1.38
N ARG A 317 14.77 -0.07 -2.13
CA ARG A 317 15.58 1.14 -1.93
C ARG A 317 14.80 2.43 -2.14
N SER A 318 13.83 2.45 -3.05
CA SER A 318 13.05 3.65 -3.36
C SER A 318 12.14 4.11 -2.23
N VAL A 319 11.79 3.22 -1.29
CA VAL A 319 10.89 3.53 -0.16
C VAL A 319 11.55 3.44 1.20
N SER A 320 12.69 2.76 1.34
CA SER A 320 13.32 2.57 2.65
C SER A 320 13.65 3.88 3.36
N TYR A 321 13.96 4.94 2.64
CA TYR A 321 14.23 6.26 3.22
C TYR A 321 12.98 6.92 3.81
N THR A 322 11.82 6.73 3.22
CA THR A 322 10.56 7.35 3.68
C THR A 322 9.96 6.63 4.88
N HIS A 323 10.15 5.31 4.97
CA HIS A 323 9.54 4.50 6.01
C HIS A 323 10.35 4.48 7.32
N LEU A 324 11.64 4.67 7.26
CA LEU A 324 12.48 4.76 8.48
C LEU A 324 12.26 6.05 9.27
N THR A 325 11.75 7.10 8.65
CA THR A 325 11.55 8.40 9.30
C THR A 325 10.13 8.62 9.85
N LEU A 326 9.15 7.84 9.42
CA LEU A 326 7.73 8.04 9.76
C LEU A 326 7.33 7.70 11.22
N PRO A 327 7.88 6.65 11.86
CA PRO A 327 7.41 6.23 13.18
C PRO A 327 7.98 7.01 14.36
N THR A 328 8.97 7.88 14.15
CA THR A 328 9.71 8.53 15.24
C THR A 328 9.16 9.88 15.66
N THR A 329 8.17 10.43 14.98
CA THR A 329 7.56 11.71 15.38
C THR A 329 6.48 11.47 16.44
N LYS A 330 6.85 11.72 17.69
CA LYS A 330 5.95 11.75 18.87
C LYS A 330 4.92 12.88 18.84
N ASN A 331 4.81 13.65 17.76
CA ASN A 331 3.93 14.82 17.67
C ASN A 331 3.22 14.84 16.31
N VAL A 332 2.06 14.24 16.24
CA VAL A 332 0.95 14.70 15.38
C VAL A 332 -0.32 14.65 16.19
#